data_c3807bd2e5988e1eb6f7c53641a876ac
#
_entry.id   c3807bd2e5988e1eb6f7c53641a876ac
#
_cell.length_a   1.000
_cell.length_b   1.000
_cell.length_c   1.000
_cell.angle_alpha   90.00
_cell.angle_beta   90.00
_cell.angle_gamma   90.00
#
_symmetry.space_group_name_H-M   'P 1'
#
loop_
_entity.id
_entity.type
_entity.pdbx_description
1 polymer ?
#
loop_
_entity_poly.entity_id
_entity_poly.type
_entity_poly.pdbx_seq_one_letter_code
_entity_poly.pdbx_strand_id
1 'polypeptide(L)'
;INIMYGCDEFCTYCIVPYTRGKERSRDKDDIIREVNCLVKQGYKEITLLGQNVNAYGKDLGIDYTFGDLLRDLDKTGIQRIHYTTSHPRDLDLKTIKAMGECPSVMPNLHLPVQSGDDVVLKRMNRKYTYNEYMEKIKLLKEYVPGISITTDIIVAFPGESEEQFQNTLKLVEEVGFEGAFT
;
A
#
# COMPACT_ATOMS: atom_id res chain seq x y z
N ILE A 1 -7.32 9.47 -9.27
CA ILE A 1 -6.53 10.69 -8.96
C ILE A 1 -5.10 10.28 -8.68
N ASN A 2 -4.14 10.81 -9.43
CA ASN A 2 -2.73 10.61 -9.12
C ASN A 2 -2.36 11.48 -7.92
N ILE A 3 -1.79 10.87 -6.86
CA ILE A 3 -1.34 11.58 -5.66
C ILE A 3 0.18 11.68 -5.59
N MET A 4 0.89 10.78 -6.25
CA MET A 4 2.35 10.77 -6.30
C MET A 4 2.86 10.04 -7.54
N TYR A 5 4.13 10.23 -7.86
CA TYR A 5 4.86 9.60 -8.97
C TYR A 5 6.22 9.10 -8.49
N GLY A 6 6.73 8.05 -9.15
CA GLY A 6 8.05 7.47 -8.87
C GLY A 6 8.04 6.54 -7.67
N CYS A 7 9.20 5.90 -7.42
CA CYS A 7 9.38 4.97 -6.30
C CYS A 7 10.87 4.85 -5.96
N ASP A 8 11.21 4.92 -4.68
CA ASP A 8 12.61 4.84 -4.18
C ASP A 8 12.94 3.47 -3.57
N GLU A 9 12.11 2.42 -3.85
CA GLU A 9 12.31 1.10 -3.23
C GLU A 9 13.41 0.26 -3.90
N PHE A 10 13.64 0.43 -5.18
CA PHE A 10 14.65 -0.31 -5.94
C PHE A 10 14.56 -1.84 -5.74
N CYS A 11 13.34 -2.40 -5.72
CA CYS A 11 13.16 -3.85 -5.73
C CYS A 11 13.86 -4.43 -6.96
N THR A 12 14.60 -5.54 -6.81
CA THR A 12 15.53 -6.06 -7.83
C THR A 12 14.88 -6.48 -9.14
N TYR A 13 13.58 -6.75 -9.12
CA TYR A 13 12.77 -7.14 -10.30
C TYR A 13 11.99 -5.95 -10.91
N CYS A 14 12.10 -4.74 -10.35
CA CYS A 14 11.23 -3.63 -10.71
C CYS A 14 11.97 -2.55 -11.50
N ILE A 15 11.38 -2.16 -12.65
CA ILE A 15 11.94 -1.11 -13.52
C ILE A 15 11.46 0.31 -13.12
N VAL A 16 10.47 0.43 -12.23
CA VAL A 16 9.81 1.70 -11.91
C VAL A 16 10.77 2.82 -11.49
N PRO A 17 11.75 2.62 -10.58
CA PRO A 17 12.68 3.68 -10.19
C PRO A 17 13.45 4.28 -11.38
N TYR A 18 13.75 3.47 -12.39
CA TYR A 18 14.51 3.87 -13.58
C TYR A 18 13.65 4.58 -14.63
N THR A 19 12.35 4.24 -14.71
CA THR A 19 11.44 4.77 -15.73
C THR A 19 10.57 5.92 -15.22
N ARG A 20 10.20 5.92 -13.93
CA ARG A 20 9.36 6.95 -13.30
C ARG A 20 10.16 7.91 -12.41
N GLY A 21 11.40 7.56 -12.07
CA GLY A 21 12.29 8.35 -11.23
C GLY A 21 11.93 8.31 -9.75
N LYS A 22 12.45 9.26 -8.99
CA LYS A 22 12.27 9.38 -7.54
C LYS A 22 10.82 9.64 -7.16
N GLU A 23 10.47 9.27 -5.93
CA GLU A 23 9.19 9.62 -5.31
C GLU A 23 8.97 11.13 -5.33
N ARG A 24 7.77 11.53 -5.76
CA ARG A 24 7.32 12.92 -5.81
C ARG A 24 5.83 12.96 -5.48
N SER A 25 5.52 13.43 -4.30
CA SER A 25 4.15 13.66 -3.85
C SER A 25 3.58 14.92 -4.50
N ARG A 26 2.30 14.88 -4.86
CA ARG A 26 1.58 16.11 -5.21
C ARG A 26 1.27 16.89 -3.93
N ASP A 27 1.14 18.18 -4.08
CA ASP A 27 0.69 19.05 -2.98
C ASP A 27 -0.67 18.61 -2.44
N LYS A 28 -0.81 18.54 -1.11
CA LYS A 28 -2.02 18.04 -0.45
C LYS A 28 -3.24 18.92 -0.73
N ASP A 29 -3.05 20.24 -0.78
CA ASP A 29 -4.15 21.19 -0.98
C ASP A 29 -4.67 21.11 -2.42
N ASP A 30 -3.80 20.79 -3.39
CA ASP A 30 -4.20 20.54 -4.77
C ASP A 30 -5.04 19.27 -4.90
N ILE A 31 -4.67 18.19 -4.18
CA ILE A 31 -5.44 16.93 -4.17
C ILE A 31 -6.80 17.16 -3.52
N ILE A 32 -6.85 17.80 -2.35
CA ILE A 32 -8.09 18.10 -1.62
C ILE A 32 -9.02 18.98 -2.47
N ARG A 33 -8.47 20.00 -3.15
CA ARG A 33 -9.21 20.88 -4.05
C ARG A 33 -9.81 20.14 -5.23
N GLU A 34 -9.04 19.21 -5.85
CA GLU A 34 -9.52 18.34 -6.93
C GLU A 34 -10.67 17.46 -6.45
N VAL A 35 -10.53 16.79 -5.29
CA VAL A 35 -11.59 15.94 -4.73
C VAL A 35 -12.84 16.74 -4.41
N ASN A 36 -12.73 17.93 -3.81
CA ASN A 36 -13.87 18.81 -3.56
C ASN A 36 -14.59 19.20 -4.86
N CYS A 37 -13.84 19.44 -5.94
CA CYS A 37 -14.43 19.72 -7.26
C CYS A 37 -15.21 18.53 -7.80
N LEU A 38 -14.67 17.31 -7.68
CA LEU A 38 -15.32 16.07 -8.11
C LEU A 38 -16.59 15.79 -7.29
N VAL A 39 -16.55 15.98 -5.98
CA VAL A 39 -17.74 15.86 -5.10
C VAL A 39 -18.85 16.81 -5.54
N LYS A 40 -18.54 18.07 -5.83
CA LYS A 40 -19.51 19.05 -6.36
C LYS A 40 -20.11 18.68 -7.71
N GLN A 41 -19.35 17.91 -8.54
CA GLN A 41 -19.81 17.37 -9.80
C GLN A 41 -20.64 16.08 -9.66
N GLY A 42 -20.79 15.57 -8.42
CA GLY A 42 -21.60 14.40 -8.12
C GLY A 42 -20.86 13.06 -8.14
N TYR A 43 -19.53 13.06 -8.27
CA TYR A 43 -18.72 11.84 -8.15
C TYR A 43 -18.83 11.28 -6.72
N LYS A 44 -18.98 9.96 -6.64
CA LYS A 44 -19.21 9.24 -5.38
C LYS A 44 -17.99 8.43 -4.92
N GLU A 45 -17.09 8.16 -5.83
CA GLU A 45 -15.95 7.30 -5.60
C GLU A 45 -14.71 7.84 -6.29
N ILE A 46 -13.57 7.69 -5.62
CA ILE A 46 -12.25 8.00 -6.17
C ILE A 46 -11.29 6.86 -5.90
N THR A 47 -10.31 6.70 -6.78
CA THR A 47 -9.15 5.83 -6.55
C THR A 47 -7.89 6.67 -6.54
N LEU A 48 -7.13 6.63 -5.44
CA LEU A 48 -5.84 7.29 -5.31
C LEU A 48 -4.76 6.41 -5.96
N LEU A 49 -3.96 7.00 -6.83
CA LEU A 49 -2.98 6.31 -7.66
C LEU A 49 -1.57 6.82 -7.38
N GLY A 50 -0.63 5.89 -7.34
CA GLY A 50 0.80 6.14 -7.23
C GLY A 50 1.57 4.84 -7.44
N GLN A 51 2.90 4.88 -7.45
CA GLN A 51 3.74 3.69 -7.52
C GLN A 51 4.01 3.07 -6.15
N ASN A 52 3.81 3.86 -5.08
CA ASN A 52 3.86 3.44 -3.67
C ASN A 52 3.10 4.47 -2.83
N VAL A 53 1.76 4.39 -2.82
CA VAL A 53 0.90 5.42 -2.20
C VAL A 53 1.17 5.60 -0.70
N ASN A 54 1.64 4.58 0.00
CA ASN A 54 1.94 4.65 1.43
C ASN A 54 3.15 5.54 1.74
N ALA A 55 4.00 5.81 0.74
CA ALA A 55 5.13 6.73 0.88
C ALA A 55 4.73 8.21 0.70
N TYR A 56 3.46 8.49 0.35
CA TYR A 56 2.99 9.86 0.16
C TYR A 56 3.33 10.75 1.35
N GLY A 57 3.85 11.92 1.05
CA GLY A 57 4.18 12.95 2.03
C GLY A 57 5.63 12.95 2.51
N LYS A 58 6.38 11.85 2.34
CA LYS A 58 7.77 11.76 2.82
C LYS A 58 8.70 12.81 2.22
N ASP A 59 8.43 13.24 1.00
CA ASP A 59 9.23 14.21 0.25
C ASP A 59 8.71 15.65 0.34
N LEU A 60 7.59 15.89 1.03
CA LEU A 60 6.99 17.23 1.15
C LEU A 60 7.70 18.15 2.16
N GLY A 61 8.61 17.62 2.99
CA GLY A 61 9.32 18.38 4.00
C GLY A 61 8.45 18.89 5.17
N ILE A 62 7.26 18.33 5.32
CA ILE A 62 6.31 18.60 6.40
C ILE A 62 5.91 17.28 7.09
N ASP A 63 5.46 17.34 8.33
CA ASP A 63 4.91 16.20 9.05
C ASP A 63 3.47 15.90 8.57
N TYR A 64 3.39 15.30 7.38
CA TYR A 64 2.12 14.94 6.75
C TYR A 64 2.27 13.61 6.00
N THR A 65 1.44 12.65 6.33
CA THR A 65 1.52 11.27 5.84
C THR A 65 0.33 10.90 4.95
N PHE A 66 0.37 9.73 4.34
CA PHE A 66 -0.76 9.18 3.61
C PHE A 66 -2.00 9.03 4.51
N GLY A 67 -1.81 8.64 5.78
CA GLY A 67 -2.91 8.57 6.74
C GLY A 67 -3.57 9.94 7.02
N ASP A 68 -2.80 11.04 7.01
CA ASP A 68 -3.35 12.39 7.14
C ASP A 68 -4.14 12.78 5.90
N LEU A 69 -3.63 12.44 4.71
CA LEU A 69 -4.36 12.67 3.46
C LEU A 69 -5.71 11.94 3.45
N LEU A 70 -5.76 10.67 3.88
CA LEU A 70 -7.01 9.93 3.97
C LEU A 70 -8.03 10.63 4.87
N ARG A 71 -7.60 11.12 6.06
CA ARG A 71 -8.47 11.86 6.98
C ARG A 71 -8.97 13.18 6.40
N ASP A 72 -8.13 13.89 5.66
CA ASP A 72 -8.55 15.15 5.03
C ASP A 72 -9.48 14.90 3.85
N LEU A 73 -9.27 13.84 3.08
CA LEU A 73 -10.17 13.45 2.00
C LEU A 73 -11.53 12.96 2.51
N ASP A 74 -11.58 12.23 3.62
CA ASP A 74 -12.83 11.82 4.27
C ASP A 74 -13.75 13.01 4.59
N LYS A 75 -13.17 14.16 5.03
CA LYS A 75 -13.89 15.38 5.32
C LYS A 75 -14.50 16.09 4.10
N THR A 76 -14.10 15.73 2.88
CA THR A 76 -14.62 16.33 1.64
C THR A 76 -16.06 15.92 1.30
N GLY A 77 -16.56 14.86 1.95
CA GLY A 77 -17.87 14.26 1.66
C GLY A 77 -17.85 13.28 0.48
N ILE A 78 -16.68 12.89 -0.04
CA ILE A 78 -16.57 11.75 -0.96
C ILE A 78 -17.03 10.47 -0.24
N GLN A 79 -17.80 9.62 -0.93
CA GLN A 79 -18.42 8.47 -0.27
C GLN A 79 -17.51 7.25 -0.22
N ARG A 80 -16.64 7.05 -1.22
CA ARG A 80 -15.71 5.92 -1.27
C ARG A 80 -14.34 6.35 -1.77
N ILE A 81 -13.33 5.94 -1.01
CA ILE A 81 -11.92 6.13 -1.33
C ILE A 81 -11.26 4.77 -1.44
N HIS A 82 -10.76 4.45 -2.62
CA HIS A 82 -9.88 3.33 -2.87
C HIS A 82 -8.47 3.83 -3.12
N TYR A 83 -7.48 2.96 -2.95
CA TYR A 83 -6.12 3.23 -3.37
C TYR A 83 -5.42 1.95 -3.77
N THR A 84 -4.41 2.08 -4.62
CA THR A 84 -3.68 0.95 -5.19
C THR A 84 -2.18 1.14 -4.99
N THR A 85 -1.44 0.01 -5.08
CA THR A 85 0.03 0.01 -5.09
C THR A 85 0.64 0.44 -3.77
N SER A 86 0.36 -0.34 -2.72
CA SER A 86 0.98 -0.20 -1.41
C SER A 86 2.28 -0.99 -1.31
N HIS A 87 3.21 -0.52 -0.49
CA HIS A 87 4.41 -1.27 -0.14
C HIS A 87 4.41 -1.57 1.37
N PRO A 88 4.62 -2.85 1.79
CA PRO A 88 4.54 -3.23 3.21
C PRO A 88 5.44 -2.42 4.13
N ARG A 89 6.65 -2.05 3.70
CA ARG A 89 7.57 -1.23 4.49
C ARG A 89 6.96 0.11 4.90
N ASP A 90 6.23 0.74 3.98
CA ASP A 90 5.73 2.11 4.14
C ASP A 90 4.32 2.19 4.72
N LEU A 91 3.68 1.05 4.94
CA LEU A 91 2.40 0.98 5.64
C LEU A 91 2.63 1.21 7.14
N ASP A 92 2.35 2.40 7.60
CA ASP A 92 2.50 2.81 9.00
C ASP A 92 1.20 2.67 9.81
N LEU A 93 1.32 2.70 11.14
CA LEU A 93 0.18 2.60 12.05
C LEU A 93 -0.81 3.77 11.88
N LYS A 94 -0.32 4.97 11.48
CA LYS A 94 -1.16 6.15 11.28
C LYS A 94 -2.10 5.95 10.09
N THR A 95 -1.58 5.35 9.01
CA THR A 95 -2.37 4.96 7.84
C THR A 95 -3.37 3.85 8.17
N ILE A 96 -2.95 2.80 8.88
CA ILE A 96 -3.83 1.70 9.30
C ILE A 96 -5.00 2.24 10.15
N LYS A 97 -4.72 3.12 11.11
CA LYS A 97 -5.76 3.76 11.92
C LYS A 97 -6.71 4.61 11.08
N ALA A 98 -6.17 5.41 10.14
CA ALA A 98 -7.00 6.20 9.24
C ALA A 98 -7.96 5.34 8.41
N MET A 99 -7.53 4.15 7.97
CA MET A 99 -8.42 3.21 7.27
C MET A 99 -9.60 2.76 8.13
N GLY A 100 -9.40 2.55 9.43
CA GLY A 100 -10.48 2.14 10.34
C GLY A 100 -11.34 3.30 10.85
N GLU A 101 -10.78 4.50 10.93
CA GLU A 101 -11.43 5.70 11.48
C GLU A 101 -12.26 6.46 10.43
N CYS A 102 -11.88 6.40 9.15
CA CYS A 102 -12.50 7.16 8.07
C CYS A 102 -13.57 6.33 7.34
N PRO A 103 -14.87 6.61 7.50
CA PRO A 103 -15.95 5.83 6.90
C PRO A 103 -15.93 5.78 5.37
N SER A 104 -15.35 6.77 4.72
CA SER A 104 -15.23 6.79 3.27
C SER A 104 -14.09 5.90 2.74
N VAL A 105 -13.12 5.52 3.56
CA VAL A 105 -12.02 4.65 3.13
C VAL A 105 -12.50 3.20 3.10
N MET A 106 -12.44 2.59 1.92
CA MET A 106 -12.93 1.23 1.75
C MET A 106 -12.03 0.21 2.45
N PRO A 107 -12.61 -0.80 3.13
CA PRO A 107 -11.86 -1.81 3.89
C PRO A 107 -11.25 -2.87 2.96
N ASN A 108 -10.49 -2.44 1.97
CA ASN A 108 -9.76 -3.30 1.06
C ASN A 108 -8.35 -2.77 0.86
N LEU A 109 -7.37 -3.65 0.84
CA LEU A 109 -5.97 -3.28 0.69
C LEU A 109 -5.25 -4.29 -0.20
N HIS A 110 -4.60 -3.79 -1.25
CA HIS A 110 -3.62 -4.56 -2.01
C HIS A 110 -2.23 -4.33 -1.41
N LEU A 111 -1.66 -5.39 -0.79
CA LEU A 111 -0.40 -5.33 -0.05
C LEU A 111 0.56 -6.43 -0.54
N PRO A 112 1.31 -6.18 -1.62
CA PRO A 112 2.21 -7.14 -2.24
C PRO A 112 3.30 -7.65 -1.30
N VAL A 113 3.23 -8.92 -0.90
CA VAL A 113 4.25 -9.56 -0.04
C VAL A 113 5.44 -10.07 -0.83
N GLN A 114 5.22 -10.54 -2.04
CA GLN A 114 6.18 -11.12 -3.00
C GLN A 114 6.73 -12.49 -2.61
N SER A 115 7.13 -12.72 -1.35
CA SER A 115 7.62 -14.01 -0.83
C SER A 115 7.38 -14.09 0.69
N GLY A 116 7.24 -15.30 1.21
CA GLY A 116 7.17 -15.60 2.64
C GLY A 116 8.51 -15.94 3.29
N ASP A 117 9.62 -15.84 2.54
CA ASP A 117 10.96 -16.20 3.01
C ASP A 117 11.87 -14.98 3.12
N ASP A 118 12.49 -14.76 4.29
CA ASP A 118 13.32 -13.58 4.56
C ASP A 118 14.57 -13.50 3.68
N VAL A 119 15.13 -14.64 3.27
CA VAL A 119 16.30 -14.66 2.38
C VAL A 119 15.89 -14.24 0.96
N VAL A 120 14.73 -14.71 0.49
CA VAL A 120 14.17 -14.30 -0.81
C VAL A 120 13.79 -12.82 -0.78
N LEU A 121 13.08 -12.36 0.26
CA LEU A 121 12.75 -10.94 0.43
C LEU A 121 13.99 -10.05 0.42
N LYS A 122 15.07 -10.45 1.09
CA LYS A 122 16.35 -9.73 1.07
C LYS A 122 16.97 -9.69 -0.33
N ARG A 123 16.93 -10.80 -1.09
CA ARG A 123 17.40 -10.84 -2.49
C ARG A 123 16.55 -9.95 -3.40
N MET A 124 15.25 -9.85 -3.14
CA MET A 124 14.33 -8.95 -3.83
C MET A 124 14.53 -7.48 -3.45
N ASN A 125 15.42 -7.17 -2.48
CA ASN A 125 15.58 -5.85 -1.87
C ASN A 125 14.29 -5.32 -1.22
N ARG A 126 13.49 -6.24 -0.62
CA ARG A 126 12.27 -5.91 0.09
C ARG A 126 12.61 -5.55 1.52
N LYS A 127 12.79 -4.47 2.00
CA LYS A 127 13.32 -4.01 3.29
C LYS A 127 12.37 -4.26 4.47
N TYR A 128 11.83 -5.46 4.54
CA TYR A 128 11.02 -5.99 5.65
C TYR A 128 11.17 -7.51 5.70
N THR A 129 10.82 -8.07 6.83
CA THR A 129 10.83 -9.51 7.13
C THR A 129 9.41 -10.09 7.12
N TYR A 130 9.33 -11.43 7.11
CA TYR A 130 8.07 -12.16 7.33
C TYR A 130 7.35 -11.67 8.60
N ASN A 131 8.04 -11.58 9.74
CA ASN A 131 7.43 -11.16 10.99
C ASN A 131 6.89 -9.73 10.94
N GLU A 132 7.63 -8.79 10.38
CA GLU A 132 7.18 -7.41 10.21
C GLU A 132 5.93 -7.31 9.30
N TYR A 133 5.86 -8.15 8.26
CA TYR A 133 4.67 -8.24 7.42
C TYR A 133 3.47 -8.77 8.22
N MET A 134 3.65 -9.87 8.97
CA MET A 134 2.59 -10.48 9.78
C MET A 134 2.08 -9.55 10.89
N GLU A 135 2.96 -8.75 11.50
CA GLU A 135 2.56 -7.70 12.46
C GLU A 135 1.62 -6.67 11.79
N LYS A 136 1.91 -6.24 10.56
CA LYS A 136 1.03 -5.33 9.81
C LYS A 136 -0.31 -5.97 9.48
N ILE A 137 -0.33 -7.24 9.08
CA ILE A 137 -1.57 -7.99 8.86
C ILE A 137 -2.41 -8.05 10.14
N LYS A 138 -1.79 -8.32 11.29
CA LYS A 138 -2.47 -8.33 12.59
C LYS A 138 -3.08 -6.96 12.91
N LEU A 139 -2.32 -5.88 12.77
CA LEU A 139 -2.80 -4.52 12.99
C LEU A 139 -3.93 -4.14 12.03
N LEU A 140 -3.83 -4.53 10.76
CA LEU A 140 -4.90 -4.29 9.78
C LEU A 140 -6.20 -5.00 10.21
N LYS A 141 -6.15 -6.26 10.60
CA LYS A 141 -7.31 -7.02 11.06
C LYS A 141 -7.89 -6.48 12.38
N GLU A 142 -7.05 -5.90 13.24
CA GLU A 142 -7.46 -5.27 14.52
C GLU A 142 -8.16 -3.92 14.29
N TYR A 143 -7.56 -3.03 13.50
CA TYR A 143 -8.05 -1.65 13.33
C TYR A 143 -9.10 -1.51 12.21
N VAL A 144 -9.14 -2.45 11.26
CA VAL A 144 -10.07 -2.43 10.11
C VAL A 144 -10.84 -3.74 10.06
N PRO A 145 -11.87 -3.92 10.90
CA PRO A 145 -12.65 -5.15 10.93
C PRO A 145 -13.26 -5.49 9.55
N GLY A 146 -13.10 -6.75 9.12
CA GLY A 146 -13.60 -7.21 7.82
C GLY A 146 -12.78 -6.74 6.61
N ILE A 147 -11.53 -6.29 6.83
CA ILE A 147 -10.65 -5.90 5.71
C ILE A 147 -10.41 -7.06 4.75
N SER A 148 -10.57 -6.79 3.45
CA SER A 148 -10.16 -7.66 2.36
C SER A 148 -8.71 -7.33 1.97
N ILE A 149 -7.83 -8.33 1.99
CA ILE A 149 -6.41 -8.17 1.66
C ILE A 149 -6.08 -9.01 0.43
N THR A 150 -5.52 -8.36 -0.59
CA THR A 150 -4.96 -9.02 -1.76
C THR A 150 -3.46 -8.79 -1.84
N THR A 151 -2.76 -9.64 -2.59
CA THR A 151 -1.30 -9.60 -2.66
C THR A 151 -0.76 -9.97 -4.04
N ASP A 152 0.54 -9.74 -4.26
CA ASP A 152 1.32 -10.31 -5.35
C ASP A 152 2.37 -11.26 -4.77
N ILE A 153 2.66 -12.34 -5.48
CA ILE A 153 3.66 -13.35 -5.12
C ILE A 153 4.50 -13.66 -6.36
N ILE A 154 5.81 -13.63 -6.23
CA ILE A 154 6.74 -14.08 -7.26
C ILE A 154 7.23 -15.47 -6.88
N VAL A 155 6.85 -16.45 -7.68
CA VAL A 155 7.28 -17.86 -7.54
C VAL A 155 8.52 -18.10 -8.39
N ALA A 156 9.40 -19.00 -7.92
CA ALA A 156 10.65 -19.35 -8.59
C ALA A 156 11.59 -18.13 -8.81
N PHE A 157 11.64 -17.25 -7.84
CA PHE A 157 12.62 -16.15 -7.86
C PHE A 157 14.04 -16.74 -7.98
N PRO A 158 14.97 -16.11 -8.75
CA PRO A 158 16.29 -16.67 -8.99
C PRO A 158 17.00 -17.13 -7.73
N GLY A 159 17.27 -18.44 -7.64
CA GLY A 159 17.89 -19.09 -6.48
C GLY A 159 16.96 -19.39 -5.32
N GLU A 160 15.65 -19.27 -5.47
CA GLU A 160 14.66 -19.76 -4.50
C GLU A 160 14.70 -21.29 -4.43
N SER A 161 14.79 -21.83 -3.20
CA SER A 161 14.70 -23.27 -2.96
C SER A 161 13.25 -23.71 -2.70
N GLU A 162 13.01 -25.02 -2.80
CA GLU A 162 11.71 -25.61 -2.46
C GLU A 162 11.29 -25.24 -1.02
N GLU A 163 12.21 -25.28 -0.05
CA GLU A 163 11.94 -24.91 1.33
C GLU A 163 11.49 -23.45 1.46
N GLN A 164 12.14 -22.54 0.72
CA GLN A 164 11.78 -21.13 0.71
C GLN A 164 10.41 -20.89 0.06
N PHE A 165 10.07 -21.64 -0.97
CA PHE A 165 8.75 -21.63 -1.57
C PHE A 165 7.68 -22.12 -0.57
N GLN A 166 7.97 -23.19 0.18
CA GLN A 166 7.06 -23.69 1.22
C GLN A 166 6.80 -22.64 2.33
N ASN A 167 7.80 -21.81 2.67
CA ASN A 167 7.59 -20.67 3.57
C ASN A 167 6.57 -19.66 2.99
N THR A 168 6.57 -19.46 1.68
CA THR A 168 5.59 -18.59 1.01
C THR A 168 4.19 -19.21 1.06
N LEU A 169 4.03 -20.51 0.82
CA LEU A 169 2.74 -21.18 0.94
C LEU A 169 2.17 -21.09 2.35
N LYS A 170 3.02 -21.33 3.35
CA LYS A 170 2.64 -21.18 4.77
C LYS A 170 2.13 -19.77 5.07
N LEU A 171 2.81 -18.73 4.61
CA LEU A 171 2.36 -17.34 4.77
C LEU A 171 0.98 -17.13 4.16
N VAL A 172 0.74 -17.65 2.94
CA VAL A 172 -0.55 -17.53 2.25
C VAL A 172 -1.68 -18.15 3.08
N GLU A 173 -1.45 -19.34 3.64
CA GLU A 173 -2.41 -20.02 4.52
C GLU A 173 -2.69 -19.22 5.80
N GLU A 174 -1.62 -18.69 6.45
CA GLU A 174 -1.75 -17.93 7.71
C GLU A 174 -2.45 -16.58 7.53
N VAL A 175 -2.20 -15.89 6.44
CA VAL A 175 -2.84 -14.58 6.16
C VAL A 175 -4.28 -14.77 5.72
N GLY A 176 -4.56 -15.75 4.85
CA GLY A 176 -5.87 -15.96 4.26
C GLY A 176 -6.25 -14.81 3.33
N PHE A 177 -5.43 -14.55 2.30
CA PHE A 177 -5.72 -13.52 1.31
C PHE A 177 -7.02 -13.80 0.54
N GLU A 178 -7.79 -12.75 0.22
CA GLU A 178 -8.96 -12.84 -0.68
C GLU A 178 -8.55 -13.12 -2.13
N GLY A 179 -7.34 -12.76 -2.52
CA GLY A 179 -6.79 -13.02 -3.84
C GLY A 179 -5.29 -12.75 -3.92
N ALA A 180 -4.63 -13.46 -4.80
CA ALA A 180 -3.20 -13.28 -5.09
C ALA A 180 -2.96 -13.31 -6.60
N PHE A 181 -2.10 -12.41 -7.08
CA PHE A 181 -1.52 -12.50 -8.42
C PHE A 181 -0.17 -13.22 -8.31
N THR A 182 0.03 -14.26 -9.16
CA THR A 182 1.24 -15.09 -9.14
C THR A 182 1.84 -15.22 -10.54
#